data_3ee36fdb65634a17c56779d86dc37341
#
_entry.id   3ee36fdb65634a17c56779d86dc37341
#
_cell.length_a   1.000
_cell.length_b   1.000
_cell.length_c   1.000
_cell.angle_alpha   90.00
_cell.angle_beta   90.00
_cell.angle_gamma   90.00
#
_symmetry.space_group_name_H-M   'P 1'
#
loop_
_entity.id
_entity.type
_entity.pdbx_description
1 polymer ?
#
loop_
_entity_poly.entity_id
_entity_poly.type
_entity_poly.pdbx_seq_one_letter_code
_entity_poly.pdbx_strand_id
1 'polypeptide(L)'
;MGEVDVAIVGAGHNGLVAACYLAKAGLAVTIFEAADQVGGAAISTEVFPGVPARLSKYSYLVSLLPERIRRDLGMELTTVKRSVSSFTPDPQQPDRALVIPADHESELHQRITEFTGDEADAIAWIDFYARTARVAKIVFPTLTQPLISRDQMRTLIDSEEDWNDFFERPLGEVIEKSISNDVLRGIILTDALIGTFTDAHGDDKRANICFLYHVIGNGTGDWDVPVGGMGQVTGQLDAIARGLGVQISLSTPVSWIKPSEGRVIVGTPTGEVSATRVLVNAAPAVLARLLGEPEREIPLPDGGAQIKVNMLVKRLPRIRGSNSLEAFNGTFHINESYEQLQRAFAVAVAGELPDPLPAEIYCHSLTDPSILSPELQEQGVHTLTLFALHTPHELFARSANPYTPEEARAAVVKTLNSVLAEPIEDCLFQDASGKICMEVNTTLDIEHSLGIPTGNIFHTPLDWPWAMKSDQVGKWGVETTHPRVFLCGSGAARGGGVSGIPGHNAAQAILTG
;
A
#
# COMPACT_ATOMS: atom_id res chain seq x y z
N MET A 1 -25.34 7.17 28.62
CA MET A 1 -23.97 7.03 28.11
C MET A 1 -23.55 5.58 28.27
N GLY A 2 -23.20 4.91 27.19
CA GLY A 2 -22.52 3.61 27.26
C GLY A 2 -21.08 3.80 27.80
N GLU A 3 -20.64 2.91 28.67
CA GLU A 3 -19.25 2.91 29.15
C GLU A 3 -18.52 1.72 28.58
N VAL A 4 -17.31 1.98 28.02
CA VAL A 4 -16.41 0.96 27.48
C VAL A 4 -14.97 1.19 27.95
N ASP A 5 -14.16 0.14 27.95
CA ASP A 5 -12.73 0.31 28.24
C ASP A 5 -12.03 1.03 27.10
N VAL A 6 -12.29 0.59 25.87
CA VAL A 6 -11.66 1.17 24.67
C VAL A 6 -12.69 1.41 23.57
N ALA A 7 -12.73 2.64 23.08
CA ALA A 7 -13.44 3.00 21.85
C ALA A 7 -12.44 3.12 20.70
N ILE A 8 -12.77 2.54 19.54
CA ILE A 8 -11.93 2.60 18.33
C ILE A 8 -12.70 3.31 17.24
N VAL A 9 -12.07 4.28 16.61
CA VAL A 9 -12.62 5.05 15.49
C VAL A 9 -12.07 4.47 14.19
N GLY A 10 -12.95 3.82 13.40
CA GLY A 10 -12.64 3.19 12.12
C GLY A 10 -12.35 1.69 12.22
N ALA A 11 -13.10 0.91 11.43
CA ALA A 11 -13.01 -0.55 11.33
C ALA A 11 -12.14 -1.03 10.14
N GLY A 12 -11.12 -0.28 9.75
CA GLY A 12 -10.09 -0.77 8.84
C GLY A 12 -9.21 -1.83 9.52
N HIS A 13 -8.36 -2.50 8.74
CA HIS A 13 -7.54 -3.64 9.21
C HIS A 13 -6.76 -3.36 10.51
N ASN A 14 -6.18 -2.18 10.67
CA ASN A 14 -5.43 -1.82 11.87
C ASN A 14 -6.34 -1.67 13.11
N GLY A 15 -7.51 -1.03 12.96
CA GLY A 15 -8.51 -0.91 14.02
C GLY A 15 -9.04 -2.27 14.47
N LEU A 16 -9.29 -3.18 13.52
CA LEU A 16 -9.70 -4.55 13.79
C LEU A 16 -8.59 -5.35 14.51
N VAL A 17 -7.34 -5.22 14.09
CA VAL A 17 -6.18 -5.85 14.78
C VAL A 17 -6.09 -5.34 16.22
N ALA A 18 -6.17 -4.04 16.46
CA ALA A 18 -6.14 -3.47 17.80
C ALA A 18 -7.28 -4.02 18.67
N ALA A 19 -8.50 -4.04 18.10
CA ALA A 19 -9.67 -4.58 18.80
C ALA A 19 -9.49 -6.04 19.20
N CYS A 20 -8.98 -6.89 18.31
CA CYS A 20 -8.74 -8.30 18.59
C CYS A 20 -7.75 -8.49 19.75
N TYR A 21 -6.61 -7.78 19.75
CA TYR A 21 -5.63 -7.87 20.84
C TYR A 21 -6.21 -7.41 22.18
N LEU A 22 -6.92 -6.28 22.20
CA LEU A 22 -7.51 -5.71 23.42
C LEU A 22 -8.64 -6.58 23.98
N ALA A 23 -9.55 -7.06 23.13
CA ALA A 23 -10.63 -7.96 23.54
C ALA A 23 -10.08 -9.31 24.02
N LYS A 24 -9.05 -9.87 23.37
CA LYS A 24 -8.36 -11.08 23.83
C LYS A 24 -7.71 -10.90 25.20
N ALA A 25 -7.33 -9.69 25.57
CA ALA A 25 -6.84 -9.33 26.92
C ALA A 25 -7.98 -9.06 27.92
N GLY A 26 -9.24 -9.20 27.54
CA GLY A 26 -10.41 -9.07 28.41
C GLY A 26 -10.99 -7.67 28.53
N LEU A 27 -10.57 -6.71 27.70
CA LEU A 27 -11.12 -5.37 27.68
C LEU A 27 -12.44 -5.29 26.88
N ALA A 28 -13.38 -4.48 27.35
CA ALA A 28 -14.60 -4.15 26.63
C ALA A 28 -14.30 -3.15 25.50
N VAL A 29 -14.39 -3.62 24.25
CA VAL A 29 -14.03 -2.83 23.05
C VAL A 29 -15.25 -2.55 22.20
N THR A 30 -15.39 -1.30 21.75
CA THR A 30 -16.38 -0.90 20.75
C THR A 30 -15.69 -0.17 19.60
N ILE A 31 -16.02 -0.57 18.36
CA ILE A 31 -15.57 0.11 17.13
C ILE A 31 -16.72 0.91 16.54
N PHE A 32 -16.45 2.14 16.11
CA PHE A 32 -17.36 3.00 15.36
C PHE A 32 -16.82 3.15 13.93
N GLU A 33 -17.59 2.70 12.95
CA GLU A 33 -17.25 2.76 11.53
C GLU A 33 -18.23 3.65 10.77
N ALA A 34 -17.69 4.58 10.00
CA ALA A 34 -18.49 5.50 9.20
C ALA A 34 -19.20 4.83 8.02
N ALA A 35 -18.54 3.84 7.41
CA ALA A 35 -19.10 3.07 6.30
C ALA A 35 -20.13 2.03 6.78
N ASP A 36 -20.86 1.46 5.83
CA ASP A 36 -21.82 0.38 6.04
C ASP A 36 -21.17 -1.01 6.12
N GLN A 37 -19.83 -1.08 5.96
CA GLN A 37 -19.04 -2.29 6.05
C GLN A 37 -17.68 -2.05 6.73
N VAL A 38 -17.09 -3.10 7.26
CA VAL A 38 -15.71 -3.07 7.78
C VAL A 38 -14.69 -3.18 6.65
N GLY A 39 -13.43 -2.82 6.92
CA GLY A 39 -12.29 -3.13 6.05
C GLY A 39 -11.50 -1.93 5.58
N GLY A 40 -12.09 -0.74 5.48
CA GLY A 40 -11.41 0.46 4.99
C GLY A 40 -10.85 0.26 3.57
N ALA A 41 -9.54 0.44 3.40
CA ALA A 41 -8.87 0.21 2.11
C ALA A 41 -8.58 -1.28 1.78
N ALA A 42 -8.81 -2.20 2.71
CA ALA A 42 -8.58 -3.63 2.52
C ALA A 42 -9.92 -4.38 2.33
N ILE A 43 -10.65 -4.03 1.29
CA ILE A 43 -11.95 -4.63 0.92
C ILE A 43 -11.90 -5.32 -0.43
N SER A 44 -12.71 -6.35 -0.60
CA SER A 44 -13.06 -6.95 -1.89
C SER A 44 -14.54 -6.72 -2.17
N THR A 45 -14.86 -6.07 -3.27
CA THR A 45 -16.24 -5.67 -3.60
C THR A 45 -16.53 -5.81 -5.09
N GLU A 46 -17.81 -5.87 -5.43
CA GLU A 46 -18.28 -5.74 -6.82
C GLU A 46 -18.16 -4.26 -7.22
N VAL A 47 -17.02 -3.92 -7.84
CA VAL A 47 -16.74 -2.55 -8.31
C VAL A 47 -17.69 -2.13 -9.42
N PHE A 48 -18.13 -3.10 -10.23
CA PHE A 48 -19.05 -2.89 -11.35
C PHE A 48 -20.42 -3.47 -11.01
N PRO A 49 -21.44 -2.62 -10.76
CA PRO A 49 -22.76 -3.08 -10.33
C PRO A 49 -23.37 -4.14 -11.25
N GLY A 50 -23.78 -5.26 -10.67
CA GLY A 50 -24.39 -6.37 -11.40
C GLY A 50 -23.39 -7.27 -12.14
N VAL A 51 -22.10 -7.06 -11.99
CA VAL A 51 -21.05 -7.96 -12.48
C VAL A 51 -20.43 -8.69 -11.29
N PRO A 52 -20.61 -10.03 -11.17
CA PRO A 52 -20.19 -10.81 -10.00
C PRO A 52 -18.68 -11.09 -9.99
N ALA A 53 -17.91 -10.01 -9.93
CA ALA A 53 -16.46 -9.99 -9.81
C ALA A 53 -16.06 -9.16 -8.57
N ARG A 54 -15.42 -9.78 -7.58
CA ARG A 54 -15.04 -9.14 -6.32
C ARG A 54 -13.58 -8.68 -6.36
N LEU A 55 -13.36 -7.48 -6.88
CA LEU A 55 -12.01 -6.92 -6.98
C LEU A 55 -11.55 -6.36 -5.63
N SER A 56 -10.27 -6.49 -5.37
CA SER A 56 -9.57 -5.74 -4.31
C SER A 56 -9.50 -4.26 -4.71
N LYS A 57 -10.44 -3.45 -4.20
CA LYS A 57 -10.74 -2.12 -4.74
C LYS A 57 -9.57 -1.15 -4.63
N TYR A 58 -8.83 -1.19 -3.51
CA TYR A 58 -7.74 -0.25 -3.22
C TYR A 58 -6.39 -0.98 -3.09
N SER A 59 -6.21 -1.78 -2.05
CA SER A 59 -5.03 -2.64 -1.86
C SER A 59 -5.28 -4.03 -2.43
N TYR A 60 -4.25 -4.70 -2.96
CA TYR A 60 -4.44 -5.92 -3.76
C TYR A 60 -3.45 -7.06 -3.48
N LEU A 61 -2.37 -6.82 -2.75
CA LEU A 61 -1.37 -7.83 -2.36
C LEU A 61 -1.06 -7.75 -0.86
N VAL A 62 -0.56 -8.85 -0.30
CA VAL A 62 -0.15 -8.97 1.10
C VAL A 62 1.36 -9.22 1.16
N SER A 63 2.08 -8.36 1.87
CA SER A 63 3.50 -8.53 2.22
C SER A 63 3.78 -8.16 3.67
N LEU A 64 3.22 -7.03 4.11
CA LEU A 64 3.58 -6.35 5.34
C LEU A 64 2.84 -6.85 6.59
N LEU A 65 1.88 -7.78 6.46
CA LEU A 65 1.17 -8.35 7.60
C LEU A 65 2.05 -9.38 8.31
N PRO A 66 2.59 -9.06 9.53
CA PRO A 66 3.53 -9.96 10.20
C PRO A 66 2.92 -11.30 10.56
N GLU A 67 3.67 -12.38 10.34
CA GLU A 67 3.29 -13.72 10.74
C GLU A 67 2.99 -13.79 12.27
N ARG A 68 3.67 -12.98 13.08
CA ARG A 68 3.36 -12.84 14.50
C ARG A 68 1.90 -12.44 14.74
N ILE A 69 1.39 -11.42 14.03
CA ILE A 69 0.00 -10.95 14.19
C ILE A 69 -0.97 -12.03 13.73
N ARG A 70 -0.70 -12.69 12.59
CA ARG A 70 -1.52 -13.81 12.09
C ARG A 70 -1.64 -14.93 13.13
N ARG A 71 -0.51 -15.38 13.64
CA ARG A 71 -0.44 -16.44 14.66
C ARG A 71 -1.10 -16.04 15.97
N ASP A 72 -0.80 -14.83 16.50
CA ASP A 72 -1.32 -14.37 17.79
C ASP A 72 -2.85 -14.24 17.78
N LEU A 73 -3.42 -13.88 16.62
CA LEU A 73 -4.88 -13.74 16.44
C LEU A 73 -5.56 -15.01 15.91
N GLY A 74 -4.81 -16.00 15.47
CA GLY A 74 -5.37 -17.23 14.90
C GLY A 74 -5.97 -17.02 13.52
N MET A 75 -5.36 -16.16 12.70
CA MET A 75 -5.78 -15.93 11.31
C MET A 75 -5.33 -17.07 10.40
N GLU A 76 -6.24 -17.59 9.60
CA GLU A 76 -6.00 -18.66 8.61
C GLU A 76 -5.99 -18.09 7.19
N LEU A 77 -5.20 -17.03 6.96
CA LEU A 77 -5.12 -16.38 5.67
C LEU A 77 -4.33 -17.23 4.67
N THR A 78 -5.00 -17.68 3.61
CA THR A 78 -4.37 -18.37 2.50
C THR A 78 -3.85 -17.35 1.49
N THR A 79 -2.56 -17.45 1.16
CA THR A 79 -1.92 -16.65 0.11
C THR A 79 -1.30 -17.56 -0.94
N VAL A 80 -1.20 -17.09 -2.17
CA VAL A 80 -0.56 -17.79 -3.28
C VAL A 80 0.55 -16.92 -3.84
N LYS A 81 1.74 -17.49 -3.98
CA LYS A 81 2.86 -16.85 -4.67
C LYS A 81 2.60 -16.79 -6.18
N ARG A 82 3.01 -15.70 -6.79
CA ARG A 82 3.01 -15.55 -8.24
C ARG A 82 4.20 -16.32 -8.82
N SER A 83 4.08 -16.85 -10.03
CA SER A 83 5.17 -17.56 -10.71
C SER A 83 6.23 -16.62 -11.29
N VAL A 84 5.85 -15.37 -11.55
CA VAL A 84 6.70 -14.29 -12.08
C VAL A 84 6.69 -13.16 -11.06
N SER A 85 7.86 -12.64 -10.71
CA SER A 85 8.00 -11.46 -9.87
C SER A 85 7.62 -10.21 -10.66
N SER A 86 8.30 -9.98 -11.80
CA SER A 86 8.00 -8.85 -12.67
C SER A 86 8.21 -9.16 -14.15
N PHE A 87 7.52 -8.37 -14.98
CA PHE A 87 7.66 -8.32 -16.43
C PHE A 87 7.84 -6.86 -16.84
N THR A 88 8.95 -6.53 -17.51
CA THR A 88 9.29 -5.16 -17.87
C THR A 88 9.70 -5.08 -19.34
N PRO A 89 8.89 -4.45 -20.22
CA PRO A 89 9.26 -4.21 -21.60
C PRO A 89 10.50 -3.32 -21.74
N ASP A 90 11.33 -3.64 -22.71
CA ASP A 90 12.47 -2.80 -23.08
C ASP A 90 11.98 -1.54 -23.80
N PRO A 91 12.24 -0.32 -23.29
CA PRO A 91 11.78 0.91 -23.94
C PRO A 91 12.44 1.15 -25.32
N GLN A 92 13.61 0.56 -25.56
CA GLN A 92 14.33 0.69 -26.84
C GLN A 92 13.93 -0.40 -27.85
N GLN A 93 13.46 -1.55 -27.37
CA GLN A 93 13.03 -2.70 -28.18
C GLN A 93 11.67 -3.22 -27.66
N PRO A 94 10.54 -2.60 -28.02
CA PRO A 94 9.23 -2.93 -27.43
C PRO A 94 8.74 -4.37 -27.62
N ASP A 95 9.37 -5.11 -28.54
CA ASP A 95 9.10 -6.55 -28.75
C ASP A 95 9.94 -7.44 -27.84
N ARG A 96 10.69 -6.87 -26.92
CA ARG A 96 11.55 -7.53 -25.95
C ARG A 96 11.18 -7.11 -24.54
N ALA A 97 11.25 -8.02 -23.59
CA ALA A 97 10.98 -7.73 -22.20
C ALA A 97 11.90 -8.54 -21.28
N LEU A 98 12.20 -7.97 -20.11
CA LEU A 98 12.81 -8.70 -19.02
C LEU A 98 11.72 -9.36 -18.18
N VAL A 99 11.89 -10.65 -17.92
CA VAL A 99 11.05 -11.42 -16.99
C VAL A 99 11.91 -11.83 -15.80
N ILE A 100 11.49 -11.39 -14.61
CA ILE A 100 12.10 -11.79 -13.35
C ILE A 100 11.28 -12.94 -12.76
N PRO A 101 11.80 -14.18 -12.66
CA PRO A 101 11.09 -15.29 -12.04
C PRO A 101 10.97 -15.06 -10.52
N ALA A 102 9.87 -15.55 -9.92
CA ALA A 102 9.65 -15.41 -8.47
C ALA A 102 10.56 -16.34 -7.64
N ASP A 103 10.80 -17.53 -8.14
CA ASP A 103 11.67 -18.54 -7.52
C ASP A 103 12.61 -19.06 -8.61
N HIS A 104 13.85 -19.41 -8.35
CA HIS A 104 14.88 -19.95 -9.27
C HIS A 104 16.02 -18.96 -9.61
N GLU A 105 16.97 -18.84 -8.67
CA GLU A 105 18.14 -17.96 -8.82
C GLU A 105 18.97 -18.23 -10.10
N SER A 106 19.12 -19.49 -10.52
CA SER A 106 19.83 -19.82 -11.75
C SER A 106 19.12 -19.33 -13.01
N GLU A 107 17.79 -19.38 -13.04
CA GLU A 107 16.99 -18.86 -14.14
C GLU A 107 17.01 -17.32 -14.15
N LEU A 108 16.95 -16.69 -12.97
CA LEU A 108 17.08 -15.25 -12.81
C LEU A 108 18.41 -14.75 -13.38
N HIS A 109 19.52 -15.36 -13.00
CA HIS A 109 20.85 -15.03 -13.49
C HIS A 109 20.91 -15.13 -15.03
N GLN A 110 20.40 -16.21 -15.59
CA GLN A 110 20.37 -16.42 -17.04
C GLN A 110 19.53 -15.34 -17.75
N ARG A 111 18.31 -15.09 -17.28
CA ARG A 111 17.38 -14.12 -17.90
C ARG A 111 17.93 -12.69 -17.89
N ILE A 112 18.56 -12.27 -16.78
CA ILE A 112 19.19 -10.95 -16.72
C ILE A 112 20.38 -10.89 -17.69
N THR A 113 21.28 -11.88 -17.69
CA THR A 113 22.43 -11.92 -18.60
C THR A 113 21.99 -11.90 -20.06
N GLU A 114 20.99 -12.68 -20.44
CA GLU A 114 20.45 -12.68 -21.82
C GLU A 114 19.79 -11.35 -22.19
N PHE A 115 19.13 -10.70 -21.23
CA PHE A 115 18.48 -9.42 -21.46
C PHE A 115 19.49 -8.27 -21.57
N THR A 116 20.43 -8.15 -20.67
CA THR A 116 21.40 -7.04 -20.65
C THR A 116 22.58 -7.26 -21.61
N GLY A 117 22.89 -8.53 -21.88
CA GLY A 117 24.09 -8.92 -22.60
C GLY A 117 25.36 -8.90 -21.73
N ASP A 118 25.20 -8.70 -20.41
CA ASP A 118 26.30 -8.60 -19.45
C ASP A 118 26.01 -9.42 -18.19
N GLU A 119 26.86 -10.41 -17.89
CA GLU A 119 26.78 -11.22 -16.68
C GLU A 119 26.99 -10.40 -15.39
N ALA A 120 27.74 -9.29 -15.48
CA ALA A 120 27.99 -8.42 -14.34
C ALA A 120 26.68 -7.79 -13.79
N ASP A 121 25.71 -7.48 -14.65
CA ASP A 121 24.40 -6.99 -14.22
C ASP A 121 23.62 -8.03 -13.42
N ALA A 122 23.69 -9.32 -13.81
CA ALA A 122 23.03 -10.39 -13.06
C ALA A 122 23.65 -10.57 -11.67
N ILE A 123 24.98 -10.57 -11.59
CA ILE A 123 25.71 -10.65 -10.32
C ILE A 123 25.37 -9.46 -9.43
N ALA A 124 25.40 -8.24 -9.97
CA ALA A 124 25.10 -7.02 -9.23
C ALA A 124 23.66 -6.99 -8.72
N TRP A 125 22.69 -7.46 -9.51
CA TRP A 125 21.30 -7.59 -9.10
C TRP A 125 21.14 -8.55 -7.92
N ILE A 126 21.74 -9.75 -8.02
CA ILE A 126 21.68 -10.76 -6.96
C ILE A 126 22.31 -10.22 -5.67
N ASP A 127 23.47 -9.55 -5.75
CA ASP A 127 24.12 -8.96 -4.59
C ASP A 127 23.26 -7.84 -3.96
N PHE A 128 22.72 -6.95 -4.77
CA PHE A 128 21.85 -5.85 -4.29
C PHE A 128 20.65 -6.38 -3.48
N TYR A 129 19.93 -7.37 -4.02
CA TYR A 129 18.77 -7.95 -3.31
C TYR A 129 19.17 -8.86 -2.14
N ALA A 130 20.34 -9.51 -2.18
CA ALA A 130 20.87 -10.23 -1.01
C ALA A 130 21.19 -9.27 0.15
N ARG A 131 21.74 -8.09 -0.14
CA ARG A 131 21.97 -7.01 0.84
C ARG A 131 20.64 -6.48 1.39
N THR A 132 19.69 -6.19 0.52
CA THR A 132 18.33 -5.78 0.89
C THR A 132 17.66 -6.80 1.81
N ALA A 133 17.74 -8.11 1.49
CA ALA A 133 17.17 -9.17 2.31
C ALA A 133 17.85 -9.29 3.70
N ARG A 134 19.16 -9.01 3.80
CA ARG A 134 19.83 -8.94 5.14
C ARG A 134 19.23 -7.81 5.98
N VAL A 135 19.10 -6.62 5.41
CA VAL A 135 18.48 -5.45 6.08
C VAL A 135 17.04 -5.77 6.48
N ALA A 136 16.25 -6.35 5.59
CA ALA A 136 14.86 -6.74 5.84
C ALA A 136 14.70 -7.66 7.06
N LYS A 137 15.53 -8.70 7.15
CA LYS A 137 15.52 -9.66 8.28
C LYS A 137 15.82 -9.02 9.62
N ILE A 138 16.58 -7.92 9.64
CA ILE A 138 16.93 -7.19 10.86
C ILE A 138 15.84 -6.17 11.20
N VAL A 139 15.38 -5.39 10.23
CA VAL A 139 14.45 -4.28 10.43
C VAL A 139 13.03 -4.78 10.70
N PHE A 140 12.51 -5.72 9.91
CA PHE A 140 11.11 -6.10 9.97
C PHE A 140 10.64 -6.57 11.35
N PRO A 141 11.38 -7.42 12.10
CA PRO A 141 10.98 -7.84 13.45
C PRO A 141 10.86 -6.68 14.45
N THR A 142 11.58 -5.57 14.25
CA THR A 142 11.52 -4.41 15.15
C THR A 142 10.22 -3.62 15.03
N LEU A 143 9.50 -3.78 13.92
CA LEU A 143 8.27 -3.02 13.66
C LEU A 143 7.14 -3.32 14.67
N THR A 144 7.16 -4.51 15.29
CA THR A 144 6.21 -4.92 16.33
C THR A 144 6.83 -4.88 17.75
N GLN A 145 7.79 -4.02 17.98
CA GLN A 145 8.45 -3.80 19.27
C GLN A 145 8.46 -2.30 19.62
N PRO A 146 8.76 -1.89 20.86
CA PRO A 146 8.98 -0.49 21.17
C PRO A 146 10.06 0.13 20.26
N LEU A 147 9.89 1.42 19.95
CA LEU A 147 10.84 2.15 19.10
C LEU A 147 12.24 2.15 19.71
N ILE A 148 13.21 1.79 18.91
CA ILE A 148 14.64 1.91 19.24
C ILE A 148 15.20 3.22 18.65
N SER A 149 16.36 3.66 19.14
CA SER A 149 17.05 4.82 18.55
C SER A 149 17.68 4.48 17.19
N ARG A 150 18.01 5.51 16.40
CA ARG A 150 18.75 5.35 15.14
C ARG A 150 20.10 4.64 15.36
N ASP A 151 20.83 4.98 16.43
CA ASP A 151 22.12 4.37 16.74
C ASP A 151 21.99 2.88 17.11
N GLN A 152 20.91 2.52 17.82
CA GLN A 152 20.59 1.11 18.08
C GLN A 152 20.28 0.34 16.79
N MET A 153 19.51 0.94 15.86
CA MET A 153 19.25 0.32 14.56
C MET A 153 20.55 0.14 13.76
N ARG A 154 21.42 1.17 13.73
CA ARG A 154 22.73 1.07 13.07
C ARG A 154 23.58 -0.06 13.66
N THR A 155 23.56 -0.21 14.99
CA THR A 155 24.26 -1.31 15.67
C THR A 155 23.69 -2.69 15.28
N LEU A 156 22.36 -2.80 15.09
CA LEU A 156 21.72 -4.05 14.66
C LEU A 156 22.07 -4.41 13.21
N ILE A 157 22.15 -3.43 12.31
CA ILE A 157 22.53 -3.63 10.91
C ILE A 157 23.97 -4.16 10.80
N ASP A 158 24.87 -3.69 11.66
CA ASP A 158 26.27 -4.15 11.82
C ASP A 158 27.05 -4.25 10.48
N SER A 159 26.69 -3.38 9.51
CA SER A 159 27.33 -3.25 8.21
C SER A 159 27.36 -1.78 7.83
N GLU A 160 28.54 -1.19 7.85
CA GLU A 160 28.72 0.22 7.46
C GLU A 160 28.33 0.46 5.98
N GLU A 161 28.58 -0.49 5.13
CA GLU A 161 28.22 -0.39 3.71
C GLU A 161 26.70 -0.40 3.54
N ASP A 162 25.99 -1.38 4.13
CA ASP A 162 24.54 -1.46 4.03
C ASP A 162 23.88 -0.26 4.73
N TRP A 163 24.43 0.21 5.87
CA TRP A 163 23.96 1.42 6.51
C TRP A 163 24.09 2.65 5.62
N ASN A 164 25.26 2.88 5.04
CA ASN A 164 25.51 4.04 4.19
C ASN A 164 24.66 4.01 2.92
N ASP A 165 24.53 2.83 2.28
CA ASP A 165 23.79 2.72 1.03
C ASP A 165 22.27 2.81 1.26
N PHE A 166 21.68 2.16 2.25
CA PHE A 166 20.22 2.16 2.41
C PHE A 166 19.67 3.30 3.27
N PHE A 167 20.48 3.93 4.15
CA PHE A 167 19.98 4.91 5.11
C PHE A 167 20.62 6.30 5.03
N GLU A 168 21.79 6.47 4.41
CA GLU A 168 22.49 7.75 4.35
C GLU A 168 22.55 8.37 2.96
N ARG A 169 22.81 7.58 1.93
CA ARG A 169 22.90 8.06 0.56
C ARG A 169 21.52 8.09 -0.10
N PRO A 170 21.26 9.05 -1.03
CA PRO A 170 20.09 8.96 -1.89
C PRO A 170 20.02 7.63 -2.64
N LEU A 171 18.84 7.05 -2.71
CA LEU A 171 18.65 5.73 -3.34
C LEU A 171 19.12 5.71 -4.80
N GLY A 172 18.89 6.81 -5.54
CA GLY A 172 19.33 6.94 -6.93
C GLY A 172 20.83 6.76 -7.10
N GLU A 173 21.65 7.38 -6.23
CA GLU A 173 23.12 7.19 -6.24
C GLU A 173 23.53 5.73 -6.01
N VAL A 174 22.82 5.04 -5.12
CA VAL A 174 23.10 3.63 -4.79
C VAL A 174 22.73 2.73 -5.96
N ILE A 175 21.57 2.95 -6.58
CA ILE A 175 21.11 2.22 -7.76
C ILE A 175 22.10 2.41 -8.92
N GLU A 176 22.47 3.66 -9.22
CA GLU A 176 23.37 4.00 -10.32
C GLU A 176 24.78 3.43 -10.15
N LYS A 177 25.26 3.38 -8.90
CA LYS A 177 26.56 2.77 -8.56
C LYS A 177 26.53 1.24 -8.70
N SER A 178 25.42 0.62 -8.34
CA SER A 178 25.31 -0.85 -8.23
C SER A 178 24.95 -1.53 -9.55
N ILE A 179 24.08 -0.90 -10.35
CA ILE A 179 23.47 -1.50 -11.55
C ILE A 179 23.79 -0.63 -12.77
N SER A 180 24.17 -1.25 -13.90
CA SER A 180 24.48 -0.50 -15.12
C SER A 180 23.27 -0.34 -16.04
N ASN A 181 22.41 -1.35 -16.12
CA ASN A 181 21.30 -1.39 -17.06
C ASN A 181 20.11 -0.52 -16.60
N ASP A 182 19.55 0.29 -17.49
CA ASP A 182 18.48 1.25 -17.24
C ASP A 182 17.16 0.58 -16.81
N VAL A 183 16.81 -0.56 -17.39
CA VAL A 183 15.58 -1.30 -17.04
C VAL A 183 15.70 -1.91 -15.64
N LEU A 184 16.84 -2.52 -15.31
CA LEU A 184 17.08 -3.04 -13.96
C LEU A 184 17.04 -1.95 -12.90
N ARG A 185 17.65 -0.80 -13.16
CA ARG A 185 17.58 0.38 -12.28
C ARG A 185 16.14 0.82 -12.05
N GLY A 186 15.33 0.83 -13.10
CA GLY A 186 13.92 1.21 -13.05
C GLY A 186 13.10 0.28 -12.17
N ILE A 187 13.27 -1.03 -12.29
CA ILE A 187 12.57 -2.04 -11.46
C ILE A 187 12.88 -1.82 -9.97
N ILE A 188 14.14 -1.50 -9.62
CA ILE A 188 14.50 -1.19 -8.22
C ILE A 188 13.84 0.13 -7.78
N LEU A 189 13.89 1.17 -8.61
CA LEU A 189 13.37 2.48 -8.26
C LEU A 189 11.86 2.49 -8.07
N THR A 190 11.11 1.67 -8.81
CA THR A 190 9.65 1.55 -8.70
C THR A 190 9.19 1.31 -7.26
N ASP A 191 9.85 0.42 -6.51
CA ASP A 191 9.53 0.16 -5.10
C ASP A 191 9.66 1.40 -4.19
N ALA A 192 10.44 2.41 -4.63
CA ALA A 192 10.59 3.67 -3.92
C ALA A 192 9.51 4.72 -4.24
N LEU A 193 8.64 4.45 -5.21
CA LEU A 193 7.71 5.43 -5.76
C LEU A 193 6.24 5.10 -5.50
N ILE A 194 5.93 3.85 -5.13
CA ILE A 194 4.54 3.43 -4.88
C ILE A 194 3.96 4.22 -3.71
N GLY A 195 3.00 5.11 -4.02
CA GLY A 195 2.35 5.95 -3.02
C GLY A 195 3.20 7.14 -2.51
N THR A 196 4.39 7.34 -3.06
CA THR A 196 5.30 8.44 -2.67
C THR A 196 5.73 9.24 -3.91
N PHE A 197 5.52 10.55 -3.88
CA PHE A 197 6.02 11.47 -4.88
C PHE A 197 7.37 12.01 -4.42
N THR A 198 8.45 11.53 -5.01
CA THR A 198 9.82 11.87 -4.57
C THR A 198 10.83 11.75 -5.71
N ASP A 199 11.94 12.45 -5.55
CA ASP A 199 13.14 12.34 -6.39
C ASP A 199 13.99 11.16 -5.90
N ALA A 200 14.54 10.37 -6.83
CA ALA A 200 15.49 9.31 -6.53
C ALA A 200 16.76 9.82 -5.82
N HIS A 201 17.14 11.06 -6.11
CA HIS A 201 18.32 11.75 -5.56
C HIS A 201 17.96 12.72 -4.42
N GLY A 202 16.73 12.65 -3.88
CA GLY A 202 16.27 13.54 -2.81
C GLY A 202 17.09 13.41 -1.53
N ASP A 203 17.58 14.54 -1.01
CA ASP A 203 18.33 14.58 0.25
C ASP A 203 17.46 14.22 1.48
N ASP A 204 16.15 14.31 1.35
CA ASP A 204 15.19 13.94 2.40
C ASP A 204 15.04 12.42 2.56
N LYS A 205 15.63 11.62 1.67
CA LYS A 205 15.63 10.15 1.70
C LYS A 205 14.24 9.50 1.62
N ARG A 206 13.24 10.20 1.11
CA ARG A 206 11.89 9.64 0.95
C ARG A 206 11.87 8.42 0.04
N ALA A 207 12.68 8.42 -1.02
CA ALA A 207 12.87 7.27 -1.89
C ALA A 207 13.41 6.05 -1.11
N ASN A 208 14.41 6.25 -0.24
CA ASN A 208 14.96 5.19 0.60
C ASN A 208 13.92 4.63 1.58
N ILE A 209 13.16 5.51 2.24
CA ILE A 209 12.13 5.12 3.22
C ILE A 209 11.05 4.30 2.53
N CYS A 210 10.55 4.76 1.38
CA CYS A 210 9.52 4.08 0.60
C CYS A 210 10.03 2.74 0.06
N PHE A 211 11.24 2.69 -0.48
CA PHE A 211 11.90 1.46 -0.92
C PHE A 211 11.96 0.42 0.20
N LEU A 212 12.54 0.80 1.36
CA LEU A 212 12.60 -0.12 2.51
C LEU A 212 11.23 -0.64 2.90
N TYR A 213 10.25 0.25 2.95
CA TYR A 213 8.88 -0.14 3.27
C TYR A 213 8.36 -1.25 2.34
N HIS A 214 8.65 -1.20 1.04
CA HIS A 214 8.17 -2.18 0.07
C HIS A 214 8.97 -3.49 0.07
N VAL A 215 10.25 -3.47 0.42
CA VAL A 215 11.13 -4.63 0.29
C VAL A 215 11.41 -5.39 1.60
N ILE A 216 10.88 -4.93 2.74
CA ILE A 216 11.15 -5.59 4.04
C ILE A 216 10.05 -6.54 4.51
N GLY A 217 8.93 -6.64 3.79
CA GLY A 217 7.77 -7.42 4.23
C GLY A 217 8.13 -8.85 4.64
N ASN A 218 7.76 -9.24 5.85
CA ASN A 218 8.08 -10.52 6.48
C ASN A 218 9.58 -10.93 6.44
N GLY A 219 10.47 -9.96 6.19
CA GLY A 219 11.92 -10.20 6.06
C GLY A 219 12.33 -10.81 4.71
N THR A 220 11.41 -10.97 3.77
CA THR A 220 11.64 -11.50 2.42
C THR A 220 11.33 -10.49 1.32
N GLY A 221 10.40 -9.57 1.57
CA GLY A 221 9.90 -8.63 0.57
C GLY A 221 8.92 -9.25 -0.43
N ASP A 222 8.47 -10.49 -0.21
CA ASP A 222 7.51 -11.16 -1.09
C ASP A 222 6.13 -10.48 -1.02
N TRP A 223 5.48 -10.37 -2.17
CA TRP A 223 4.12 -9.85 -2.31
C TRP A 223 3.19 -10.93 -2.85
N ASP A 224 2.37 -11.49 -1.97
CA ASP A 224 1.50 -12.62 -2.25
C ASP A 224 0.06 -12.20 -2.56
N VAL A 225 -0.63 -13.03 -3.34
CA VAL A 225 -2.05 -12.87 -3.66
C VAL A 225 -2.91 -13.52 -2.58
N PRO A 226 -3.75 -12.77 -1.84
CA PRO A 226 -4.69 -13.37 -0.89
C PRO A 226 -5.85 -14.03 -1.64
N VAL A 227 -6.10 -15.31 -1.36
CA VAL A 227 -7.21 -16.06 -1.95
C VAL A 227 -8.55 -15.45 -1.52
N GLY A 228 -9.40 -15.08 -2.48
CA GLY A 228 -10.64 -14.33 -2.24
C GLY A 228 -10.45 -12.81 -2.11
N GLY A 229 -9.25 -12.32 -2.40
CA GLY A 229 -8.90 -10.88 -2.40
C GLY A 229 -8.63 -10.31 -1.00
N MET A 230 -8.28 -9.02 -0.97
CA MET A 230 -7.88 -8.32 0.27
C MET A 230 -8.97 -8.29 1.35
N GLY A 231 -10.24 -8.38 0.96
CA GLY A 231 -11.36 -8.48 1.89
C GLY A 231 -11.31 -9.70 2.81
N GLN A 232 -10.53 -10.74 2.46
CA GLN A 232 -10.33 -11.89 3.34
C GLN A 232 -9.53 -11.52 4.59
N VAL A 233 -8.57 -10.60 4.48
CA VAL A 233 -7.80 -10.11 5.63
C VAL A 233 -8.73 -9.47 6.66
N THR A 234 -9.54 -8.53 6.23
CA THR A 234 -10.45 -7.80 7.12
C THR A 234 -11.68 -8.59 7.52
N GLY A 235 -12.16 -9.48 6.65
CA GLY A 235 -13.26 -10.39 6.96
C GLY A 235 -12.91 -11.38 8.08
N GLN A 236 -11.71 -11.95 8.07
CA GLN A 236 -11.25 -12.81 9.18
C GLN A 236 -11.06 -12.02 10.46
N LEU A 237 -10.48 -10.82 10.40
CA LEU A 237 -10.31 -9.95 11.57
C LEU A 237 -11.66 -9.53 12.17
N ASP A 238 -12.66 -9.22 11.34
CA ASP A 238 -14.03 -8.92 11.78
C ASP A 238 -14.66 -10.13 12.51
N ALA A 239 -14.54 -11.33 11.92
CA ALA A 239 -15.05 -12.55 12.52
C ALA A 239 -14.38 -12.85 13.87
N ILE A 240 -13.07 -12.70 13.97
CA ILE A 240 -12.30 -12.87 15.21
C ILE A 240 -12.73 -11.82 16.25
N ALA A 241 -12.81 -10.54 15.88
CA ALA A 241 -13.20 -9.46 16.76
C ALA A 241 -14.60 -9.69 17.35
N ARG A 242 -15.58 -10.02 16.50
CA ARG A 242 -16.95 -10.35 16.94
C ARG A 242 -16.98 -11.62 17.82
N GLY A 243 -16.20 -12.64 17.47
CA GLY A 243 -16.05 -13.84 18.29
C GLY A 243 -15.48 -13.59 19.69
N LEU A 244 -14.67 -12.55 19.83
CA LEU A 244 -14.13 -12.06 21.11
C LEU A 244 -15.07 -11.08 21.85
N GLY A 245 -16.26 -10.79 21.31
CA GLY A 245 -17.26 -9.92 21.94
C GLY A 245 -17.10 -8.43 21.61
N VAL A 246 -16.24 -8.05 20.65
CA VAL A 246 -16.13 -6.66 20.20
C VAL A 246 -17.46 -6.20 19.58
N GLN A 247 -17.93 -5.04 20.02
CA GLN A 247 -19.11 -4.39 19.43
C GLN A 247 -18.65 -3.53 18.24
N ILE A 248 -19.27 -3.73 17.06
CA ILE A 248 -18.94 -2.95 15.85
C ILE A 248 -20.20 -2.26 15.35
N SER A 249 -20.20 -0.93 15.43
CA SER A 249 -21.29 -0.06 14.98
C SER A 249 -20.95 0.50 13.61
N LEU A 250 -21.59 -0.01 12.57
CA LEU A 250 -21.48 0.47 11.19
C LEU A 250 -22.35 1.69 10.97
N SER A 251 -22.12 2.45 9.89
CA SER A 251 -22.83 3.68 9.55
C SER A 251 -22.91 4.67 10.74
N THR A 252 -21.86 4.67 11.57
CA THR A 252 -21.79 5.43 12.81
C THR A 252 -20.50 6.28 12.83
N PRO A 253 -20.45 7.36 12.04
CA PRO A 253 -19.29 8.24 11.99
C PRO A 253 -19.08 8.93 13.36
N VAL A 254 -17.82 8.93 13.81
CA VAL A 254 -17.41 9.77 14.94
C VAL A 254 -17.24 11.20 14.47
N SER A 255 -17.88 12.15 15.13
CA SER A 255 -17.87 13.57 14.75
C SER A 255 -16.93 14.44 15.59
N TRP A 256 -16.61 14.00 16.82
CA TRP A 256 -15.66 14.67 17.69
C TRP A 256 -15.17 13.75 18.81
N ILE A 257 -14.00 14.09 19.36
CA ILE A 257 -13.38 13.41 20.51
C ILE A 257 -13.03 14.49 21.55
N LYS A 258 -13.46 14.29 22.78
CA LYS A 258 -13.21 15.23 23.88
C LYS A 258 -12.51 14.50 25.04
N PRO A 259 -11.18 14.62 25.16
CA PRO A 259 -10.45 14.15 26.33
C PRO A 259 -10.92 14.88 27.59
N SER A 260 -11.09 14.15 28.69
CA SER A 260 -11.43 14.70 30.00
C SER A 260 -10.59 14.03 31.08
N GLU A 261 -10.70 14.51 32.31
CA GLU A 261 -9.99 13.93 33.45
C GLU A 261 -10.49 12.48 33.69
N GLY A 262 -9.59 11.50 33.47
CA GLY A 262 -9.88 10.08 33.65
C GLY A 262 -10.53 9.34 32.47
N ARG A 263 -11.23 10.01 31.55
CA ARG A 263 -11.95 9.39 30.43
C ARG A 263 -11.88 10.24 29.15
N VAL A 264 -12.32 9.65 28.06
CA VAL A 264 -12.47 10.34 26.76
C VAL A 264 -13.90 10.15 26.30
N ILE A 265 -14.55 11.23 25.89
CA ILE A 265 -15.89 11.19 25.32
C ILE A 265 -15.80 11.21 23.80
N VAL A 266 -16.53 10.31 23.16
CA VAL A 266 -16.64 10.19 21.70
C VAL A 266 -18.06 10.52 21.28
N GLY A 267 -18.21 11.48 20.38
CA GLY A 267 -19.51 11.90 19.83
C GLY A 267 -19.87 11.13 18.58
N THR A 268 -21.05 10.50 18.58
CA THR A 268 -21.62 9.76 17.46
C THR A 268 -23.03 10.23 17.15
N PRO A 269 -23.63 9.90 15.99
CA PRO A 269 -25.03 10.23 15.68
C PRO A 269 -26.04 9.62 16.66
N THR A 270 -25.68 8.51 17.32
CA THR A 270 -26.52 7.83 18.30
C THR A 270 -26.34 8.33 19.73
N GLY A 271 -25.44 9.28 19.95
CA GLY A 271 -25.15 9.88 21.25
C GLY A 271 -23.69 9.79 21.64
N GLU A 272 -23.41 10.10 22.90
CA GLU A 272 -22.06 10.13 23.46
C GLU A 272 -21.68 8.79 24.06
N VAL A 273 -20.43 8.37 23.85
CA VAL A 273 -19.83 7.18 24.45
C VAL A 273 -18.63 7.59 25.29
N SER A 274 -18.57 7.10 26.53
CA SER A 274 -17.46 7.34 27.45
C SER A 274 -16.49 6.15 27.45
N ALA A 275 -15.22 6.38 27.14
CA ALA A 275 -14.19 5.36 27.09
C ALA A 275 -13.01 5.69 28.01
N THR A 276 -12.34 4.67 28.54
CA THR A 276 -11.08 4.86 29.29
C THR A 276 -9.93 5.25 28.35
N ARG A 277 -9.93 4.71 27.15
CA ARG A 277 -8.96 5.00 26.06
C ARG A 277 -9.69 5.09 24.74
N VAL A 278 -9.14 5.88 23.81
CA VAL A 278 -9.61 5.96 22.43
C VAL A 278 -8.47 5.66 21.48
N LEU A 279 -8.70 4.76 20.54
CA LEU A 279 -7.82 4.51 19.41
C LEU A 279 -8.42 5.10 18.13
N VAL A 280 -7.59 5.75 17.33
CA VAL A 280 -8.05 6.39 16.09
C VAL A 280 -7.35 5.73 14.89
N ASN A 281 -8.13 4.97 14.14
CA ASN A 281 -7.70 4.32 12.90
C ASN A 281 -8.05 5.19 11.69
N ALA A 282 -7.59 6.44 11.74
CA ALA A 282 -7.71 7.42 10.68
C ALA A 282 -6.40 8.21 10.55
N ALA A 283 -6.29 9.06 9.55
CA ALA A 283 -5.13 9.91 9.37
C ALA A 283 -4.92 10.88 10.57
N PRO A 284 -3.67 11.26 10.89
CA PRO A 284 -3.40 12.24 11.96
C PRO A 284 -4.17 13.55 11.79
N ALA A 285 -4.33 14.05 10.56
CA ALA A 285 -5.12 15.24 10.27
C ALA A 285 -6.61 15.05 10.61
N VAL A 286 -7.16 13.85 10.44
CA VAL A 286 -8.54 13.53 10.84
C VAL A 286 -8.66 13.52 12.36
N LEU A 287 -7.68 12.93 13.08
CA LEU A 287 -7.65 12.97 14.54
C LEU A 287 -7.64 14.41 15.05
N ALA A 288 -6.80 15.28 14.47
CA ALA A 288 -6.71 16.68 14.86
C ALA A 288 -8.07 17.40 14.72
N ARG A 289 -8.80 17.16 13.61
CA ARG A 289 -10.15 17.68 13.41
C ARG A 289 -11.14 17.13 14.45
N LEU A 290 -11.08 15.84 14.75
CA LEU A 290 -11.95 15.22 15.75
C LEU A 290 -11.70 15.78 17.17
N LEU A 291 -10.47 16.20 17.46
CA LEU A 291 -10.09 16.88 18.71
C LEU A 291 -10.48 18.37 18.73
N GLY A 292 -10.91 18.93 17.60
CA GLY A 292 -11.27 20.33 17.47
C GLY A 292 -10.08 21.27 17.36
N GLU A 293 -8.94 20.77 16.88
CA GLU A 293 -7.77 21.61 16.58
C GLU A 293 -8.11 22.60 15.45
N PRO A 294 -7.57 23.83 15.51
CA PRO A 294 -7.82 24.84 14.46
C PRO A 294 -7.29 24.36 13.10
N GLU A 295 -8.08 24.47 12.03
CA GLU A 295 -7.71 24.03 10.67
C GLU A 295 -6.33 24.53 10.22
N ARG A 296 -5.96 25.77 10.58
CA ARG A 296 -4.64 26.36 10.27
C ARG A 296 -3.46 25.67 10.95
N GLU A 297 -3.71 24.87 11.99
CA GLU A 297 -2.72 24.16 12.80
C GLU A 297 -2.65 22.67 12.44
N ILE A 298 -3.58 22.20 11.60
CA ILE A 298 -3.61 20.81 11.15
C ILE A 298 -2.65 20.67 9.97
N PRO A 299 -1.52 19.96 10.13
CA PRO A 299 -0.63 19.69 9.02
C PRO A 299 -1.34 18.77 8.02
N LEU A 300 -1.51 19.23 6.79
CA LEU A 300 -1.94 18.34 5.72
C LEU A 300 -0.79 17.40 5.38
N PRO A 301 -1.08 16.11 5.17
CA PRO A 301 -0.06 15.21 4.66
C PRO A 301 0.36 15.62 3.25
N ASP A 302 1.55 15.24 2.83
CA ASP A 302 1.92 15.28 1.42
C ASP A 302 0.86 14.55 0.61
N GLY A 303 0.57 15.06 -0.60
CA GLY A 303 -0.46 14.49 -1.45
C GLY A 303 -0.17 13.04 -1.82
N GLY A 304 -1.23 12.25 -2.04
CA GLY A 304 -1.12 10.97 -2.71
C GLY A 304 -0.47 11.13 -4.09
N ALA A 305 0.14 10.07 -4.60
CA ALA A 305 0.98 10.14 -5.79
C ALA A 305 0.57 9.16 -6.89
N GLN A 306 -0.67 8.67 -6.87
CA GLN A 306 -1.12 7.60 -7.73
C GLN A 306 -2.50 7.81 -8.35
N ILE A 307 -2.68 7.26 -9.55
CA ILE A 307 -3.99 6.92 -10.11
C ILE A 307 -4.18 5.41 -9.90
N LYS A 308 -5.32 5.01 -9.35
CA LYS A 308 -5.69 3.61 -9.15
C LYS A 308 -6.79 3.21 -10.13
N VAL A 309 -6.54 2.16 -10.92
CA VAL A 309 -7.52 1.66 -11.89
C VAL A 309 -7.91 0.23 -11.58
N ASN A 310 -9.21 -0.03 -11.63
CA ASN A 310 -9.75 -1.38 -11.63
C ASN A 310 -10.46 -1.61 -12.95
N MET A 311 -10.22 -2.74 -13.60
CA MET A 311 -10.89 -3.08 -14.84
C MET A 311 -11.13 -4.59 -14.97
N LEU A 312 -12.17 -4.94 -15.75
CA LEU A 312 -12.39 -6.28 -16.22
C LEU A 312 -12.11 -6.35 -17.71
N VAL A 313 -11.45 -7.42 -18.13
CA VAL A 313 -11.19 -7.72 -19.53
C VAL A 313 -11.85 -9.05 -19.90
N LYS A 314 -12.49 -9.11 -21.06
CA LYS A 314 -13.14 -10.34 -21.59
C LYS A 314 -12.13 -11.40 -22.04
N ARG A 315 -10.86 -11.03 -22.13
CA ARG A 315 -9.68 -11.84 -22.34
C ARG A 315 -8.43 -11.00 -22.04
N LEU A 316 -7.33 -11.63 -21.73
CA LEU A 316 -6.06 -10.91 -21.60
C LEU A 316 -5.69 -10.24 -22.94
N PRO A 317 -5.26 -8.97 -22.91
CA PRO A 317 -4.77 -8.30 -24.10
C PRO A 317 -3.47 -8.93 -24.59
N ARG A 318 -3.24 -8.91 -25.90
CA ARG A 318 -1.98 -9.35 -26.49
C ARG A 318 -0.90 -8.29 -26.26
N ILE A 319 0.29 -8.74 -25.89
CA ILE A 319 1.47 -7.90 -25.66
C ILE A 319 2.38 -8.00 -26.87
N ARG A 320 3.10 -6.93 -27.18
CA ARG A 320 4.08 -6.93 -28.26
C ARG A 320 5.22 -7.90 -27.92
N GLY A 321 5.56 -8.77 -28.85
CA GLY A 321 6.70 -9.66 -28.77
C GLY A 321 6.75 -10.68 -27.63
N SER A 322 5.69 -10.77 -26.81
CA SER A 322 5.72 -11.55 -25.59
C SER A 322 4.45 -12.35 -25.33
N ASN A 323 4.56 -13.33 -24.42
CA ASN A 323 3.42 -14.12 -23.96
C ASN A 323 2.62 -13.36 -22.90
N SER A 324 1.35 -13.09 -23.17
CA SER A 324 0.46 -12.37 -22.25
C SER A 324 0.32 -13.06 -20.88
N LEU A 325 0.29 -14.41 -20.83
CA LEU A 325 0.20 -15.13 -19.55
C LEU A 325 1.44 -14.88 -18.68
N GLU A 326 2.63 -14.88 -19.24
CA GLU A 326 3.87 -14.62 -18.50
C GLU A 326 3.90 -13.19 -17.97
N ALA A 327 3.52 -12.22 -18.78
CA ALA A 327 3.50 -10.81 -18.39
C ALA A 327 2.50 -10.51 -17.27
N PHE A 328 1.28 -11.03 -17.36
CA PHE A 328 0.24 -10.76 -16.37
C PHE A 328 0.30 -11.65 -15.11
N ASN A 329 1.18 -12.65 -15.06
CA ASN A 329 1.44 -13.45 -13.86
C ASN A 329 2.33 -12.75 -12.82
N GLY A 330 2.99 -11.66 -13.18
CA GLY A 330 3.84 -10.85 -12.31
C GLY A 330 3.34 -9.42 -12.17
N THR A 331 4.19 -8.56 -11.61
CA THR A 331 4.06 -7.12 -11.72
C THR A 331 4.48 -6.72 -13.13
N PHE A 332 3.52 -6.23 -13.90
CA PHE A 332 3.82 -5.77 -15.26
C PHE A 332 4.12 -4.27 -15.21
N HIS A 333 5.38 -3.91 -15.37
CA HIS A 333 5.88 -2.54 -15.41
C HIS A 333 5.69 -1.94 -16.80
N ILE A 334 5.14 -0.74 -16.87
CA ILE A 334 4.95 -0.01 -18.13
C ILE A 334 5.60 1.36 -17.99
N ASN A 335 6.50 1.72 -18.90
CA ASN A 335 7.23 2.98 -18.89
C ASN A 335 8.02 3.22 -17.58
N GLU A 336 8.64 2.18 -17.05
CA GLU A 336 9.34 2.19 -15.77
C GLU A 336 10.83 1.85 -15.88
N SER A 337 11.50 2.17 -17.00
CA SER A 337 12.94 2.28 -16.96
C SER A 337 13.36 3.48 -16.10
N TYR A 338 14.57 3.47 -15.58
CA TYR A 338 15.07 4.51 -14.68
C TYR A 338 14.95 5.91 -15.28
N GLU A 339 15.38 6.07 -16.54
CA GLU A 339 15.26 7.34 -17.26
C GLU A 339 13.80 7.74 -17.48
N GLN A 340 12.90 6.79 -17.71
CA GLN A 340 11.48 7.07 -17.87
C GLN A 340 10.87 7.57 -16.57
N LEU A 341 11.19 6.92 -15.43
CA LEU A 341 10.72 7.33 -14.10
C LEU A 341 11.22 8.72 -13.72
N GLN A 342 12.50 9.00 -13.91
CA GLN A 342 13.05 10.33 -13.63
C GLN A 342 12.44 11.43 -14.51
N ARG A 343 12.21 11.14 -15.79
CA ARG A 343 11.56 12.07 -16.71
C ARG A 343 10.11 12.34 -16.32
N ALA A 344 9.37 11.28 -15.93
CA ALA A 344 8.00 11.41 -15.44
C ALA A 344 7.93 12.25 -14.16
N PHE A 345 8.86 12.06 -13.23
CA PHE A 345 8.98 12.90 -12.04
C PHE A 345 9.18 14.38 -12.40
N ALA A 346 10.13 14.69 -13.28
CA ALA A 346 10.41 16.06 -13.70
C ALA A 346 9.18 16.73 -14.36
N VAL A 347 8.43 16.00 -15.20
CA VAL A 347 7.17 16.45 -15.81
C VAL A 347 6.12 16.75 -14.74
N ALA A 348 5.94 15.84 -13.77
CA ALA A 348 4.97 16.02 -12.70
C ALA A 348 5.34 17.20 -11.77
N VAL A 349 6.62 17.41 -11.47
CA VAL A 349 7.10 18.59 -10.72
C VAL A 349 6.78 19.89 -11.47
N ALA A 350 6.83 19.88 -12.82
CA ALA A 350 6.42 21.03 -13.62
C ALA A 350 4.89 21.27 -13.65
N GLY A 351 4.12 20.40 -12.99
CA GLY A 351 2.66 20.49 -12.92
C GLY A 351 1.95 19.87 -14.12
N GLU A 352 2.61 19.03 -14.89
CA GLU A 352 2.04 18.32 -16.03
C GLU A 352 1.84 16.84 -15.71
N LEU A 353 0.79 16.24 -16.30
CA LEU A 353 0.57 14.79 -16.20
C LEU A 353 1.60 14.08 -17.08
N PRO A 354 2.41 13.14 -16.55
CA PRO A 354 3.39 12.41 -17.36
C PRO A 354 2.75 11.70 -18.56
N ASP A 355 3.43 11.74 -19.69
CA ASP A 355 2.99 11.13 -20.95
C ASP A 355 4.17 10.47 -21.67
N PRO A 356 4.24 9.13 -21.70
CA PRO A 356 3.33 8.15 -21.08
C PRO A 356 3.46 8.11 -19.56
N LEU A 357 2.40 7.65 -18.87
CA LEU A 357 2.44 7.41 -17.44
C LEU A 357 3.33 6.18 -17.13
N PRO A 358 4.21 6.24 -16.12
CA PRO A 358 4.73 5.02 -15.52
C PRO A 358 3.61 4.32 -14.75
N ALA A 359 3.50 3.01 -14.88
CA ALA A 359 2.42 2.26 -14.26
C ALA A 359 2.75 0.77 -14.07
N GLU A 360 2.24 0.21 -12.98
CA GLU A 360 2.25 -1.22 -12.71
C GLU A 360 0.86 -1.83 -12.95
N ILE A 361 0.83 -3.04 -13.51
CA ILE A 361 -0.40 -3.82 -13.66
C ILE A 361 -0.29 -5.16 -12.95
N TYR A 362 -1.41 -5.56 -12.36
CA TYR A 362 -1.59 -6.85 -11.69
C TYR A 362 -2.84 -7.55 -12.21
N CYS A 363 -2.74 -8.84 -12.48
CA CYS A 363 -3.88 -9.68 -12.83
C CYS A 363 -4.17 -10.69 -11.70
N HIS A 364 -4.94 -10.28 -10.71
CA HIS A 364 -5.25 -11.11 -9.55
C HIS A 364 -5.92 -12.43 -9.95
N SER A 365 -6.86 -12.39 -10.89
CA SER A 365 -7.63 -13.57 -11.32
C SER A 365 -6.83 -14.66 -12.03
N LEU A 366 -5.59 -14.39 -12.46
CA LEU A 366 -4.70 -15.45 -12.96
C LEU A 366 -4.17 -16.32 -11.84
N THR A 367 -3.87 -15.71 -10.68
CA THR A 367 -3.35 -16.43 -9.51
C THR A 367 -4.49 -16.97 -8.66
N ASP A 368 -5.57 -16.19 -8.51
CA ASP A 368 -6.77 -16.57 -7.76
C ASP A 368 -8.05 -16.24 -8.54
N PRO A 369 -8.60 -17.21 -9.28
CA PRO A 369 -9.85 -17.01 -10.02
C PRO A 369 -11.09 -16.95 -9.11
N SER A 370 -11.00 -17.29 -7.81
CA SER A 370 -12.14 -17.34 -6.90
C SER A 370 -12.83 -15.98 -6.67
N ILE A 371 -12.16 -14.89 -7.05
CA ILE A 371 -12.73 -13.54 -7.03
C ILE A 371 -13.75 -13.27 -8.15
N LEU A 372 -13.84 -14.17 -9.14
CA LEU A 372 -14.80 -14.15 -10.24
C LEU A 372 -15.86 -15.22 -10.04
N SER A 373 -17.11 -14.94 -10.45
CA SER A 373 -18.12 -16.01 -10.52
C SER A 373 -17.72 -17.11 -11.51
N PRO A 374 -18.26 -18.35 -11.36
CA PRO A 374 -18.00 -19.42 -12.31
C PRO A 374 -18.32 -19.04 -13.75
N GLU A 375 -19.39 -18.29 -13.99
CA GLU A 375 -19.81 -17.86 -15.34
C GLU A 375 -18.79 -16.91 -15.98
N LEU A 376 -18.20 -16.00 -15.20
CA LEU A 376 -17.14 -15.10 -15.69
C LEU A 376 -15.84 -15.85 -15.97
N GLN A 377 -15.52 -16.84 -15.12
CA GLN A 377 -14.36 -17.71 -15.34
C GLN A 377 -14.51 -18.52 -16.65
N GLU A 378 -15.67 -19.13 -16.87
CA GLU A 378 -15.97 -19.87 -18.11
C GLU A 378 -15.92 -18.99 -19.36
N GLN A 379 -16.26 -17.70 -19.25
CA GLN A 379 -16.14 -16.73 -20.32
C GLN A 379 -14.70 -16.25 -20.56
N GLY A 380 -13.75 -16.65 -19.72
CA GLY A 380 -12.35 -16.21 -19.80
C GLY A 380 -12.13 -14.76 -19.38
N VAL A 381 -13.02 -14.23 -18.53
CA VAL A 381 -12.88 -12.86 -17.98
C VAL A 381 -11.74 -12.82 -16.97
N HIS A 382 -10.97 -11.72 -17.00
CA HIS A 382 -9.90 -11.46 -16.04
C HIS A 382 -10.04 -10.09 -15.41
N THR A 383 -9.45 -9.93 -14.20
CA THR A 383 -9.30 -8.65 -13.53
C THR A 383 -7.94 -8.05 -13.86
N LEU A 384 -7.90 -6.76 -14.16
CA LEU A 384 -6.65 -6.01 -14.20
C LEU A 384 -6.74 -4.84 -13.22
N THR A 385 -5.71 -4.70 -12.42
CA THR A 385 -5.52 -3.59 -11.50
C THR A 385 -4.27 -2.84 -11.92
N LEU A 386 -4.41 -1.52 -12.16
CA LEU A 386 -3.28 -0.66 -12.52
C LEU A 386 -3.05 0.40 -11.44
N PHE A 387 -1.79 0.69 -11.21
CA PHE A 387 -1.30 1.71 -10.30
C PHE A 387 -0.32 2.61 -11.07
N ALA A 388 -0.75 3.84 -11.41
CA ALA A 388 0.13 4.78 -12.09
C ALA A 388 0.94 5.57 -11.07
N LEU A 389 2.20 5.84 -11.37
CA LEU A 389 3.16 6.54 -10.53
C LEU A 389 3.30 8.00 -10.96
N HIS A 390 3.90 8.82 -10.11
CA HIS A 390 4.18 10.23 -10.37
C HIS A 390 2.94 11.03 -10.82
N THR A 391 1.79 10.73 -10.21
CA THR A 391 0.54 11.47 -10.42
C THR A 391 0.09 12.14 -9.11
N PRO A 392 0.85 13.18 -8.64
CA PRO A 392 0.62 13.79 -7.35
C PRO A 392 -0.73 14.49 -7.28
N HIS A 393 -1.29 14.58 -6.06
CA HIS A 393 -2.58 15.15 -5.73
C HIS A 393 -2.79 16.56 -6.33
N GLU A 394 -1.76 17.37 -6.36
CA GLU A 394 -1.79 18.74 -6.87
C GLU A 394 -2.22 18.81 -8.34
N LEU A 395 -1.95 17.79 -9.14
CA LEU A 395 -2.40 17.74 -10.53
C LEU A 395 -3.93 17.75 -10.65
N PHE A 396 -4.63 17.19 -9.67
CA PHE A 396 -6.09 17.05 -9.64
C PHE A 396 -6.77 18.09 -8.75
N ALA A 397 -6.09 18.57 -7.69
CA ALA A 397 -6.67 19.46 -6.67
C ALA A 397 -6.39 20.94 -6.91
N ARG A 398 -5.49 21.31 -7.82
CA ARG A 398 -5.15 22.72 -8.08
C ARG A 398 -6.36 23.53 -8.57
N SER A 399 -6.40 24.82 -8.20
CA SER A 399 -7.52 25.69 -8.53
C SER A 399 -7.57 26.14 -10.01
N ALA A 400 -6.46 26.08 -10.71
CA ALA A 400 -6.36 26.46 -12.11
C ALA A 400 -6.02 25.23 -12.97
N ASN A 401 -6.89 24.91 -13.91
CA ASN A 401 -6.74 23.80 -14.86
C ASN A 401 -6.37 22.45 -14.19
N PRO A 402 -7.16 21.94 -13.23
CA PRO A 402 -6.96 20.62 -12.68
C PRO A 402 -7.19 19.59 -13.78
N TYR A 403 -6.42 18.49 -13.75
CA TYR A 403 -6.73 17.35 -14.61
C TYR A 403 -8.03 16.69 -14.19
N THR A 404 -8.83 16.33 -15.17
CA THR A 404 -10.13 15.67 -14.96
C THR A 404 -9.98 14.14 -14.89
N PRO A 405 -10.97 13.42 -14.32
CA PRO A 405 -10.99 11.96 -14.38
C PRO A 405 -10.95 11.40 -15.81
N GLU A 406 -11.54 12.10 -16.77
CA GLU A 406 -11.52 11.73 -18.20
C GLU A 406 -10.11 11.85 -18.80
N GLU A 407 -9.37 12.89 -18.47
CA GLU A 407 -7.97 13.05 -18.89
C GLU A 407 -7.07 12.00 -18.23
N ALA A 408 -7.26 11.71 -16.94
CA ALA A 408 -6.59 10.62 -16.25
C ALA A 408 -6.87 9.26 -16.93
N ARG A 409 -8.13 8.99 -17.29
CA ARG A 409 -8.52 7.79 -18.02
C ARG A 409 -7.85 7.70 -19.39
N ALA A 410 -7.83 8.80 -20.14
CA ALA A 410 -7.20 8.87 -21.46
C ALA A 410 -5.70 8.58 -21.39
N ALA A 411 -5.02 9.15 -20.38
CA ALA A 411 -3.59 8.91 -20.13
C ALA A 411 -3.32 7.43 -19.79
N VAL A 412 -4.15 6.80 -18.94
CA VAL A 412 -4.05 5.37 -18.62
C VAL A 412 -4.25 4.50 -19.86
N VAL A 413 -5.27 4.76 -20.67
CA VAL A 413 -5.52 4.02 -21.91
C VAL A 413 -4.35 4.15 -22.87
N LYS A 414 -3.80 5.37 -23.04
CA LYS A 414 -2.62 5.63 -23.85
C LYS A 414 -1.39 4.83 -23.36
N THR A 415 -1.18 4.81 -22.06
CA THR A 415 -0.09 4.07 -21.43
C THR A 415 -0.23 2.56 -21.69
N LEU A 416 -1.42 1.98 -21.50
CA LEU A 416 -1.69 0.58 -21.81
C LEU A 416 -1.42 0.27 -23.29
N ASN A 417 -1.94 1.09 -24.19
CA ASN A 417 -1.80 0.90 -25.63
C ASN A 417 -0.34 1.06 -26.12
N SER A 418 0.55 1.67 -25.33
CA SER A 418 1.97 1.80 -25.69
C SER A 418 2.72 0.46 -25.69
N VAL A 419 2.27 -0.53 -24.92
CA VAL A 419 2.91 -1.85 -24.77
C VAL A 419 2.08 -3.01 -25.34
N LEU A 420 0.80 -2.77 -25.64
CA LEU A 420 -0.09 -3.79 -26.18
C LEU A 420 0.03 -3.89 -27.70
N ALA A 421 -0.20 -5.09 -28.23
CA ALA A 421 -0.28 -5.35 -29.68
C ALA A 421 -1.68 -5.04 -30.27
N GLU A 422 -2.62 -4.64 -29.44
CA GLU A 422 -3.99 -4.28 -29.77
C GLU A 422 -4.52 -3.24 -28.79
N PRO A 423 -5.53 -2.43 -29.16
CA PRO A 423 -6.14 -1.49 -28.24
C PRO A 423 -6.75 -2.19 -27.02
N ILE A 424 -6.49 -1.68 -25.79
CA ILE A 424 -7.08 -2.22 -24.57
C ILE A 424 -8.61 -2.17 -24.62
N GLU A 425 -9.17 -1.17 -25.31
CA GLU A 425 -10.60 -0.96 -25.50
C GLU A 425 -11.28 -2.18 -26.16
N ASP A 426 -10.56 -2.89 -27.03
CA ASP A 426 -11.03 -4.12 -27.67
C ASP A 426 -11.07 -5.32 -26.71
N CYS A 427 -10.38 -5.22 -25.58
CA CYS A 427 -10.30 -6.26 -24.55
C CYS A 427 -11.21 -6.01 -23.37
N LEU A 428 -11.62 -4.76 -23.12
CA LEU A 428 -12.44 -4.40 -21.96
C LEU A 428 -13.78 -5.16 -21.96
N PHE A 429 -14.19 -5.61 -20.78
CA PHE A 429 -15.48 -6.23 -20.54
C PHE A 429 -16.56 -5.15 -20.44
N GLN A 430 -17.77 -5.48 -20.87
CA GLN A 430 -18.94 -4.63 -20.75
C GLN A 430 -20.00 -5.33 -19.89
N ASP A 431 -20.62 -4.59 -18.99
CA ASP A 431 -21.76 -5.08 -18.23
C ASP A 431 -23.01 -5.31 -19.11
N ALA A 432 -24.08 -5.78 -18.51
CA ALA A 432 -25.33 -6.08 -19.22
C ALA A 432 -25.99 -4.84 -19.87
N SER A 433 -25.60 -3.62 -19.46
CA SER A 433 -26.06 -2.36 -20.06
C SER A 433 -25.18 -1.88 -21.23
N GLY A 434 -24.07 -2.57 -21.49
CA GLY A 434 -23.05 -2.18 -22.46
C GLY A 434 -22.04 -1.15 -21.93
N LYS A 435 -22.03 -0.86 -20.62
CA LYS A 435 -21.06 0.03 -19.98
C LYS A 435 -19.73 -0.70 -19.79
N ILE A 436 -18.65 -0.04 -20.17
CA ILE A 436 -17.29 -0.54 -19.99
C ILE A 436 -16.95 -0.65 -18.50
N CYS A 437 -16.45 -1.82 -18.10
CA CYS A 437 -16.00 -2.11 -16.74
C CYS A 437 -14.56 -1.63 -16.52
N MET A 438 -14.39 -0.33 -16.40
CA MET A 438 -13.15 0.36 -16.07
C MET A 438 -13.44 1.54 -15.14
N GLU A 439 -12.92 1.46 -13.90
CA GLU A 439 -12.98 2.50 -12.87
C GLU A 439 -11.60 3.13 -12.75
N VAL A 440 -11.51 4.44 -12.83
CA VAL A 440 -10.27 5.21 -12.64
C VAL A 440 -10.47 6.11 -11.43
N ASN A 441 -9.63 5.94 -10.42
CA ASN A 441 -9.67 6.72 -9.19
C ASN A 441 -8.41 7.58 -9.10
N THR A 442 -8.57 8.88 -9.05
CA THR A 442 -7.53 9.83 -8.73
C THR A 442 -7.35 9.93 -7.20
N THR A 443 -6.38 10.72 -6.75
CA THR A 443 -6.18 10.99 -5.33
C THR A 443 -7.40 11.67 -4.69
N LEU A 444 -8.16 12.51 -5.44
CA LEU A 444 -9.41 13.11 -4.98
C LEU A 444 -10.51 12.06 -4.76
N ASP A 445 -10.62 11.09 -5.65
CA ASP A 445 -11.61 10.02 -5.51
C ASP A 445 -11.29 9.13 -4.29
N ILE A 446 -10.01 8.87 -4.04
CA ILE A 446 -9.53 8.14 -2.85
C ILE A 446 -9.82 8.92 -1.58
N GLU A 447 -9.53 10.23 -1.56
CA GLU A 447 -9.86 11.11 -0.45
C GLU A 447 -11.36 11.10 -0.15
N HIS A 448 -12.19 11.27 -1.17
CA HIS A 448 -13.63 11.31 -1.03
C HIS A 448 -14.21 9.98 -0.54
N SER A 449 -13.73 8.85 -1.06
CA SER A 449 -14.30 7.53 -0.76
C SER A 449 -13.82 6.93 0.56
N LEU A 450 -12.60 7.24 1.00
CA LEU A 450 -12.00 6.67 2.20
C LEU A 450 -11.79 7.67 3.34
N GLY A 451 -12.00 8.97 3.09
CA GLY A 451 -11.70 10.02 4.07
C GLY A 451 -10.21 10.15 4.37
N ILE A 452 -9.35 9.77 3.43
CA ILE A 452 -7.90 9.88 3.54
C ILE A 452 -7.48 11.23 2.97
N PRO A 453 -7.04 12.19 3.78
CA PRO A 453 -6.69 13.52 3.30
C PRO A 453 -5.65 13.47 2.18
N THR A 454 -5.89 14.24 1.13
CA THR A 454 -5.07 14.34 -0.09
C THR A 454 -4.90 13.02 -0.86
N GLY A 455 -5.68 11.98 -0.53
CA GLY A 455 -5.57 10.67 -1.15
C GLY A 455 -4.24 9.94 -0.87
N ASN A 456 -3.48 10.34 0.16
CA ASN A 456 -2.23 9.69 0.52
C ASN A 456 -2.49 8.33 1.18
N ILE A 457 -2.16 7.25 0.47
CA ILE A 457 -2.42 5.87 0.92
C ILE A 457 -1.71 5.47 2.22
N PHE A 458 -0.70 6.22 2.63
CA PHE A 458 0.00 6.03 3.91
C PHE A 458 -0.57 6.93 5.03
N HIS A 459 -1.52 7.81 4.72
CA HIS A 459 -2.17 8.78 5.62
C HIS A 459 -1.26 9.91 6.13
N THR A 460 0.04 9.77 6.00
CA THR A 460 1.12 10.72 6.28
C THR A 460 2.36 10.25 5.52
N PRO A 461 3.39 11.06 5.30
CA PRO A 461 4.66 10.56 4.79
C PRO A 461 5.18 9.39 5.63
N LEU A 462 5.77 8.41 4.97
CA LEU A 462 6.44 7.32 5.67
C LEU A 462 7.65 7.85 6.44
N ASP A 463 7.91 7.26 7.60
CA ASP A 463 9.06 7.57 8.44
C ASP A 463 10.01 6.37 8.55
N TRP A 464 11.22 6.65 9.03
CA TRP A 464 12.18 5.61 9.37
C TRP A 464 11.62 4.67 10.46
N PRO A 465 12.06 3.39 10.51
CA PRO A 465 11.53 2.40 11.46
C PRO A 465 12.00 2.58 12.91
N TRP A 466 12.68 3.66 13.24
CA TRP A 466 13.17 4.01 14.57
C TRP A 466 12.56 5.29 15.12
N ALA A 467 12.89 5.62 16.38
CA ALA A 467 12.46 6.86 17.02
C ALA A 467 13.10 8.08 16.34
N MET A 468 12.26 8.98 15.81
CA MET A 468 12.71 10.23 15.19
C MET A 468 13.15 11.27 16.23
N LYS A 469 12.70 11.11 17.48
CA LYS A 469 13.07 11.95 18.63
C LYS A 469 13.45 11.06 19.81
N SER A 470 14.37 11.56 20.65
CA SER A 470 14.87 10.79 21.80
C SER A 470 13.80 10.41 22.82
N ASP A 471 12.76 11.23 22.98
CA ASP A 471 11.64 10.96 23.88
C ASP A 471 10.66 9.91 23.38
N GLN A 472 10.81 9.46 22.13
CA GLN A 472 10.04 8.37 21.54
C GLN A 472 10.68 6.99 21.77
N VAL A 473 11.97 6.94 22.14
CA VAL A 473 12.66 5.67 22.39
C VAL A 473 11.98 4.91 23.52
N GLY A 474 11.67 3.65 23.30
CA GLY A 474 10.93 2.79 24.22
C GLY A 474 9.41 2.93 24.15
N LYS A 475 8.87 3.90 23.40
CA LYS A 475 7.43 4.04 23.10
C LYS A 475 7.03 3.20 21.90
N TRP A 476 5.72 3.08 21.67
CA TRP A 476 5.18 2.28 20.59
C TRP A 476 4.97 3.04 19.28
N GLY A 477 5.16 4.40 19.28
CA GLY A 477 5.00 5.24 18.10
C GLY A 477 3.53 5.49 17.69
N VAL A 478 2.64 5.29 18.63
CA VAL A 478 1.18 5.46 18.48
C VAL A 478 0.62 6.52 19.42
N GLU A 479 1.46 6.99 20.34
CA GLU A 479 1.11 7.97 21.36
C GLU A 479 0.85 9.34 20.73
N THR A 480 -0.10 10.06 21.31
CA THR A 480 -0.43 11.44 20.93
C THR A 480 -0.11 12.40 22.08
N THR A 481 -0.39 13.69 21.89
CA THR A 481 -0.32 14.69 22.95
C THR A 481 -1.31 14.44 24.10
N HIS A 482 -2.33 13.62 23.86
CA HIS A 482 -3.35 13.24 24.84
C HIS A 482 -3.08 11.82 25.38
N PRO A 483 -2.80 11.64 26.67
CA PRO A 483 -2.33 10.36 27.21
C PRO A 483 -3.36 9.21 27.15
N ARG A 484 -4.59 9.49 26.73
CA ARG A 484 -5.67 8.49 26.58
C ARG A 484 -6.16 8.33 25.15
N VAL A 485 -5.54 9.05 24.20
CA VAL A 485 -5.86 8.99 22.79
C VAL A 485 -4.63 8.53 22.02
N PHE A 486 -4.78 7.51 21.20
CA PHE A 486 -3.69 6.89 20.46
C PHE A 486 -4.06 6.81 18.97
N LEU A 487 -3.07 6.92 18.10
CA LEU A 487 -3.21 6.53 16.71
C LEU A 487 -3.08 5.01 16.60
N CYS A 488 -3.91 4.37 15.77
CA CYS A 488 -3.72 2.96 15.44
C CYS A 488 -3.85 2.69 13.94
N GLY A 489 -3.95 3.75 13.12
CA GLY A 489 -4.04 3.68 11.66
C GLY A 489 -2.71 3.80 10.96
N SER A 490 -2.75 3.78 9.64
CA SER A 490 -1.57 3.82 8.76
C SER A 490 -0.69 5.06 8.96
N GLY A 491 -1.23 6.15 9.50
CA GLY A 491 -0.46 7.37 9.83
C GLY A 491 0.27 7.34 11.18
N ALA A 492 0.27 6.23 11.92
CA ALA A 492 1.15 6.06 13.09
C ALA A 492 2.57 5.71 12.65
N ALA A 493 3.54 5.87 13.53
CA ALA A 493 4.91 5.46 13.25
C ALA A 493 4.97 3.98 12.85
N ARG A 494 5.76 3.64 11.82
CA ARG A 494 5.84 2.29 11.23
C ARG A 494 4.49 1.80 10.66
N GLY A 495 3.61 2.73 10.33
CA GLY A 495 2.38 2.49 9.62
C GLY A 495 2.57 2.37 8.12
N GLY A 496 1.48 2.46 7.41
CA GLY A 496 1.41 2.27 5.96
C GLY A 496 0.90 0.88 5.57
N GLY A 497 0.30 0.75 4.40
CA GLY A 497 -0.20 -0.48 3.81
C GLY A 497 -1.10 -1.34 4.69
N VAL A 498 -1.30 -2.58 4.28
CA VAL A 498 -2.10 -3.56 5.04
C VAL A 498 -1.17 -4.41 5.90
N SER A 499 -0.73 -3.85 7.02
CA SER A 499 0.24 -4.47 7.92
C SER A 499 -0.33 -4.93 9.26
N GLY A 500 -1.32 -4.24 9.79
CA GLY A 500 -1.80 -4.47 11.15
C GLY A 500 -0.82 -4.00 12.26
N ILE A 501 0.37 -3.55 11.89
CA ILE A 501 1.43 -3.14 12.83
C ILE A 501 0.98 -1.98 13.73
N PRO A 502 0.41 -0.86 13.22
CA PRO A 502 -0.09 0.20 14.10
C PRO A 502 -1.17 -0.27 15.06
N GLY A 503 -2.06 -1.14 14.61
CA GLY A 503 -3.10 -1.73 15.45
C GLY A 503 -2.52 -2.57 16.58
N HIS A 504 -1.55 -3.45 16.27
CA HIS A 504 -0.80 -4.21 17.26
C HIS A 504 -0.10 -3.29 18.27
N ASN A 505 0.66 -2.30 17.77
CA ASN A 505 1.45 -1.41 18.61
C ASN A 505 0.56 -0.55 19.53
N ALA A 506 -0.60 -0.10 19.04
CA ALA A 506 -1.57 0.64 19.85
C ALA A 506 -2.18 -0.24 20.96
N ALA A 507 -2.48 -1.49 20.65
CA ALA A 507 -2.93 -2.43 21.66
C ALA A 507 -1.85 -2.68 22.72
N GLN A 508 -0.59 -2.90 22.29
CA GLN A 508 0.53 -3.10 23.22
C GLN A 508 0.78 -1.86 24.10
N ALA A 509 0.69 -0.64 23.55
CA ALA A 509 0.82 0.59 24.30
C ALA A 509 -0.22 0.70 25.45
N ILE A 510 -1.44 0.17 25.24
CA ILE A 510 -2.49 0.13 26.28
C ILE A 510 -2.22 -0.98 27.29
N LEU A 511 -1.77 -2.15 26.84
CA LEU A 511 -1.64 -3.35 27.69
C LEU A 511 -0.37 -3.32 28.56
N THR A 512 0.65 -2.58 28.16
CA THR A 512 1.95 -2.50 28.88
C THR A 512 2.17 -1.20 29.63
N GLY A 513 1.37 -0.17 29.37
CA GLY A 513 1.41 1.15 30.06
C GLY A 513 0.23 1.31 30.97
#